data_91021a4c8728fa4c174b58d63ae5d5cc
#
_entry.id   91021a4c8728fa4c174b58d63ae5d5cc
#
_cell.length_a   1.000
_cell.length_b   1.000
_cell.length_c   1.000
_cell.angle_alpha   90.00
_cell.angle_beta   90.00
_cell.angle_gamma   90.00
#
_symmetry.space_group_name_H-M   'P 1'
#
loop_
_entity.id
_entity.type
_entity.pdbx_description
1 polymer ?
#
loop_
_entity_poly.entity_id
_entity_poly.type
_entity_poly.pdbx_seq_one_letter_code
_entity_poly.pdbx_strand_id
1 'polypeptide(L)'
;PNERVRPLGLWSFVTAGAPVLGVVLGAPLVESIGWRMIFVIQTPLLIGASILAWNMLPQTSRMKNVKFDVKGSVTLGLGATLLLLTINRGHAWGWTSPAIAAFAVASVASLYAFVRIERVAEAPLMPLHWLRTPNVILPIAIQALLNFAYMGGFIIVPQMLETGLGFTSSHIGWLVIARPLTFSITAPLASMVTMRIGERRSGVIGAIGIIVSMLLLSSVSAGSSDIVIALGLAMSGVGFGIAGPALTGLVANAVDDETVGVAGAMQQLLSQMGAVLGSTVMISIHEMTAGSTTVVRSYGLALLAGAVTASVAAVLAAKLQSTDRSGTRSEATA
;
A
#
# COMPACT_ATOMS: atom_id res chain seq x y z
N PRO A 1 -7.14 29.15 -8.27
CA PRO A 1 -7.47 27.89 -7.57
C PRO A 1 -8.12 26.84 -8.49
N ASN A 2 -8.98 27.25 -9.45
CA ASN A 2 -9.70 26.30 -10.32
C ASN A 2 -8.84 25.62 -11.40
N GLU A 3 -7.69 26.19 -11.76
CA GLU A 3 -6.81 25.62 -12.79
C GLU A 3 -6.03 24.39 -12.32
N ARG A 4 -5.84 24.20 -11.02
CA ARG A 4 -5.14 23.03 -10.46
C ARG A 4 -6.03 21.79 -10.30
N VAL A 5 -7.35 21.97 -10.26
CA VAL A 5 -8.31 20.86 -10.02
C VAL A 5 -8.35 19.90 -11.21
N ARG A 6 -8.33 20.44 -12.45
CA ARG A 6 -8.38 19.62 -13.68
C ARG A 6 -7.14 18.70 -13.84
N PRO A 7 -5.88 19.20 -13.73
CA PRO A 7 -4.70 18.35 -13.81
C PRO A 7 -4.64 17.29 -12.71
N LEU A 8 -5.03 17.64 -11.48
CA LEU A 8 -5.07 16.68 -10.35
C LEU A 8 -6.14 15.60 -10.57
N GLY A 9 -7.28 15.95 -11.14
CA GLY A 9 -8.33 15.00 -11.52
C GLY A 9 -7.85 14.03 -12.60
N LEU A 10 -7.17 14.53 -13.63
CA LEU A 10 -6.58 13.70 -14.70
C LEU A 10 -5.49 12.77 -14.14
N TRP A 11 -4.62 13.30 -13.30
CA TRP A 11 -3.58 12.50 -12.65
C TRP A 11 -4.17 11.37 -11.80
N SER A 12 -5.19 11.68 -11.01
CA SER A 12 -5.91 10.67 -10.20
C SER A 12 -6.61 9.63 -11.08
N PHE A 13 -7.24 10.05 -12.17
CA PHE A 13 -7.88 9.13 -13.12
C PHE A 13 -6.89 8.17 -13.78
N VAL A 14 -5.75 8.68 -14.24
CA VAL A 14 -4.69 7.84 -14.85
C VAL A 14 -4.09 6.89 -13.82
N THR A 15 -3.75 7.40 -12.63
CA THR A 15 -3.13 6.59 -11.56
C THR A 15 -4.07 5.49 -11.08
N ALA A 16 -5.37 5.77 -10.98
CA ALA A 16 -6.37 4.80 -10.56
C ALA A 16 -6.77 3.85 -11.69
N GLY A 17 -6.82 4.32 -12.94
CA GLY A 17 -7.23 3.52 -14.11
C GLY A 17 -6.14 2.59 -14.66
N ALA A 18 -4.86 2.98 -14.54
CA ALA A 18 -3.75 2.19 -15.06
C ALA A 18 -3.70 0.74 -14.51
N PRO A 19 -3.91 0.47 -13.21
CA PRO A 19 -3.98 -0.90 -12.70
C PRO A 19 -5.11 -1.74 -13.30
N VAL A 20 -6.27 -1.12 -13.58
CA VAL A 20 -7.40 -1.81 -14.23
C VAL A 20 -7.00 -2.23 -15.64
N LEU A 21 -6.44 -1.30 -16.42
CA LEU A 21 -5.95 -1.62 -17.77
C LEU A 21 -4.86 -2.69 -17.74
N GLY A 22 -3.94 -2.63 -16.75
CA GLY A 22 -2.91 -3.62 -16.57
C GLY A 22 -3.45 -5.03 -16.34
N VAL A 23 -4.50 -5.19 -15.54
CA VAL A 23 -5.14 -6.49 -15.29
C VAL A 23 -5.94 -6.94 -16.51
N VAL A 24 -6.75 -6.06 -17.12
CA VAL A 24 -7.61 -6.39 -18.27
C VAL A 24 -6.80 -6.80 -19.49
N LEU A 25 -5.72 -6.07 -19.79
CA LEU A 25 -4.90 -6.31 -20.98
C LEU A 25 -3.76 -7.29 -20.72
N GLY A 26 -3.29 -7.38 -19.47
CA GLY A 26 -2.12 -8.17 -19.12
C GLY A 26 -2.30 -9.66 -19.37
N ALA A 27 -3.39 -10.25 -18.87
CA ALA A 27 -3.63 -11.70 -19.01
C ALA A 27 -3.77 -12.12 -20.49
N PRO A 28 -4.62 -11.49 -21.34
CA PRO A 28 -4.70 -11.82 -22.76
C PRO A 28 -3.38 -11.61 -23.52
N LEU A 29 -2.60 -10.58 -23.17
CA LEU A 29 -1.29 -10.33 -23.77
C LEU A 29 -0.28 -11.41 -23.40
N VAL A 30 -0.25 -11.84 -22.13
CA VAL A 30 0.62 -12.95 -21.71
C VAL A 30 0.28 -14.23 -22.45
N GLU A 31 -1.02 -14.56 -22.60
CA GLU A 31 -1.48 -15.76 -23.30
C GLU A 31 -1.19 -15.71 -24.79
N SER A 32 -1.34 -14.56 -25.45
CA SER A 32 -1.21 -14.44 -26.91
C SER A 32 0.23 -14.27 -27.40
N ILE A 33 1.05 -13.47 -26.70
CA ILE A 33 2.40 -13.08 -27.17
C ILE A 33 3.50 -13.40 -26.16
N GLY A 34 3.13 -13.94 -24.99
CA GLY A 34 4.04 -14.27 -23.91
C GLY A 34 4.48 -13.06 -23.06
N TRP A 35 4.84 -13.34 -21.80
CA TRP A 35 5.16 -12.29 -20.83
C TRP A 35 6.36 -11.41 -21.22
N ARG A 36 7.34 -11.95 -21.99
CA ARG A 36 8.51 -11.18 -22.44
C ARG A 36 8.15 -10.05 -23.39
N MET A 37 7.17 -10.26 -24.26
CA MET A 37 6.73 -9.26 -25.22
C MET A 37 6.07 -8.05 -24.58
N ILE A 38 5.50 -8.20 -23.38
CA ILE A 38 4.97 -7.06 -22.61
C ILE A 38 6.08 -6.04 -22.34
N PHE A 39 7.26 -6.49 -21.92
CA PHE A 39 8.40 -5.58 -21.67
C PHE A 39 8.91 -4.93 -22.97
N VAL A 40 8.92 -5.69 -24.07
CA VAL A 40 9.32 -5.16 -25.37
C VAL A 40 8.35 -4.06 -25.83
N ILE A 41 7.04 -4.25 -25.66
CA ILE A 41 6.02 -3.24 -26.01
C ILE A 41 6.07 -2.03 -25.08
N GLN A 42 6.31 -2.23 -23.79
CA GLN A 42 6.41 -1.12 -22.83
C GLN A 42 7.66 -0.24 -23.08
N THR A 43 8.75 -0.80 -23.53
CA THR A 43 10.02 -0.07 -23.72
C THR A 43 9.88 1.15 -24.63
N PRO A 44 9.34 1.07 -25.87
CA PRO A 44 9.18 2.25 -26.72
C PRO A 44 8.20 3.28 -26.13
N LEU A 45 7.15 2.83 -25.42
CA LEU A 45 6.21 3.72 -24.74
C LEU A 45 6.90 4.52 -23.61
N LEU A 46 7.75 3.85 -22.81
CA LEU A 46 8.53 4.51 -21.75
C LEU A 46 9.58 5.47 -22.34
N ILE A 47 10.25 5.11 -23.44
CA ILE A 47 11.17 6.01 -24.13
C ILE A 47 10.42 7.24 -24.65
N GLY A 48 9.27 7.05 -25.31
CA GLY A 48 8.44 8.14 -25.78
C GLY A 48 7.96 9.05 -24.65
N ALA A 49 7.49 8.47 -23.55
CA ALA A 49 7.08 9.23 -22.37
C ALA A 49 8.26 10.01 -21.75
N SER A 50 9.45 9.43 -21.71
CA SER A 50 10.67 10.10 -21.21
C SER A 50 11.08 11.28 -22.08
N ILE A 51 11.05 11.12 -23.41
CA ILE A 51 11.33 12.19 -24.36
C ILE A 51 10.28 13.31 -24.23
N LEU A 52 9.02 12.96 -24.12
CA LEU A 52 7.93 13.92 -23.93
C LEU A 52 8.09 14.70 -22.62
N ALA A 53 8.38 14.00 -21.52
CA ALA A 53 8.64 14.61 -20.24
C ALA A 53 9.84 15.57 -20.30
N TRP A 54 10.94 15.16 -20.97
CA TRP A 54 12.14 16.01 -21.12
C TRP A 54 11.82 17.31 -21.86
N ASN A 55 10.98 17.27 -22.87
CA ASN A 55 10.64 18.43 -23.69
C ASN A 55 9.55 19.32 -23.09
N MET A 56 8.63 18.76 -22.31
CA MET A 56 7.44 19.48 -21.82
C MET A 56 7.56 19.96 -20.39
N LEU A 57 8.41 19.31 -19.55
CA LEU A 57 8.54 19.71 -18.16
C LEU A 57 9.38 21.00 -18.06
N PRO A 58 8.85 22.07 -17.43
CA PRO A 58 9.62 23.26 -17.18
C PRO A 58 10.79 22.96 -16.26
N GLN A 59 11.95 23.52 -16.57
CA GLN A 59 13.11 23.42 -15.67
C GLN A 59 12.83 24.26 -14.42
N THR A 60 12.66 23.59 -13.30
CA THR A 60 12.61 24.24 -11.99
C THR A 60 14.00 24.72 -11.60
N SER A 61 14.07 25.89 -10.98
CA SER A 61 15.35 26.44 -10.46
C SER A 61 15.96 25.44 -9.48
N ARG A 62 17.23 25.07 -9.73
CA ARG A 62 17.97 24.21 -8.80
C ARG A 62 18.07 24.91 -7.45
N MET A 63 17.52 24.30 -6.42
CA MET A 63 17.82 24.72 -5.06
C MET A 63 19.32 24.54 -4.82
N LYS A 64 20.06 25.64 -4.69
CA LYS A 64 21.48 25.60 -4.36
C LYS A 64 21.61 25.15 -2.91
N ASN A 65 22.48 24.17 -2.64
CA ASN A 65 22.83 23.65 -1.31
C ASN A 65 21.78 22.77 -0.60
N VAL A 66 20.97 22.01 -1.30
CA VAL A 66 20.22 20.92 -0.66
C VAL A 66 21.23 19.83 -0.25
N LYS A 67 21.49 19.71 1.04
CA LYS A 67 22.27 18.60 1.59
C LYS A 67 21.39 17.37 1.58
N PHE A 68 21.83 16.32 0.89
CA PHE A 68 21.14 15.03 0.85
C PHE A 68 21.82 14.07 1.83
N ASP A 69 21.07 13.48 2.74
CA ASP A 69 21.60 12.48 3.67
C ASP A 69 21.79 11.13 2.98
N VAL A 70 22.91 10.99 2.27
CA VAL A 70 23.29 9.73 1.61
C VAL A 70 23.47 8.60 2.63
N LYS A 71 24.04 8.90 3.81
CA LYS A 71 24.31 7.89 4.84
C LYS A 71 23.02 7.36 5.44
N GLY A 72 22.08 8.25 5.76
CA GLY A 72 20.73 7.87 6.20
C GLY A 72 19.99 7.06 5.14
N SER A 73 20.01 7.50 3.85
CA SER A 73 19.36 6.78 2.76
C SER A 73 19.89 5.35 2.60
N VAL A 74 21.21 5.17 2.61
CA VAL A 74 21.84 3.86 2.44
C VAL A 74 21.52 2.95 3.64
N THR A 75 21.64 3.46 4.87
CA THR A 75 21.38 2.66 6.07
C THR A 75 19.91 2.30 6.22
N LEU A 76 18.98 3.20 5.90
CA LEU A 76 17.55 2.90 5.89
C LEU A 76 17.21 1.87 4.80
N GLY A 77 17.68 2.10 3.57
CA GLY A 77 17.43 1.20 2.44
C GLY A 77 17.99 -0.20 2.68
N LEU A 78 19.23 -0.30 3.16
CA LEU A 78 19.86 -1.58 3.49
C LEU A 78 19.14 -2.28 4.65
N GLY A 79 18.82 -1.55 5.71
CA GLY A 79 18.12 -2.10 6.87
C GLY A 79 16.73 -2.62 6.51
N ALA A 80 15.94 -1.86 5.74
CA ALA A 80 14.63 -2.28 5.26
C ALA A 80 14.72 -3.49 4.33
N THR A 81 15.65 -3.49 3.38
CA THR A 81 15.85 -4.59 2.43
C THR A 81 16.22 -5.88 3.17
N LEU A 82 17.15 -5.82 4.10
CA LEU A 82 17.58 -6.99 4.88
C LEU A 82 16.45 -7.50 5.78
N LEU A 83 15.63 -6.61 6.38
CA LEU A 83 14.44 -6.99 7.14
C LEU A 83 13.45 -7.77 6.27
N LEU A 84 13.13 -7.23 5.10
CA LEU A 84 12.20 -7.86 4.17
C LEU A 84 12.74 -9.20 3.63
N LEU A 85 14.05 -9.28 3.35
CA LEU A 85 14.70 -10.53 2.96
C LEU A 85 14.65 -11.57 4.08
N THR A 86 14.90 -11.17 5.33
CA THR A 86 14.80 -12.04 6.51
C THR A 86 13.41 -12.67 6.60
N ILE A 87 12.37 -11.86 6.48
CA ILE A 87 10.99 -12.31 6.61
C ILE A 87 10.59 -13.15 5.39
N ASN A 88 10.91 -12.70 4.17
CA ASN A 88 10.52 -13.38 2.95
C ASN A 88 11.24 -14.72 2.75
N ARG A 89 12.51 -14.82 3.13
CA ARG A 89 13.32 -16.03 2.96
C ARG A 89 13.36 -16.93 4.20
N GLY A 90 12.88 -16.44 5.35
CA GLY A 90 12.91 -17.16 6.62
C GLY A 90 12.29 -18.55 6.55
N HIS A 91 11.12 -18.67 5.87
CA HIS A 91 10.47 -19.96 5.68
C HIS A 91 11.28 -20.88 4.73
N ALA A 92 11.67 -20.37 3.56
CA ALA A 92 12.34 -21.16 2.53
C ALA A 92 13.77 -21.63 2.92
N TRP A 93 14.50 -20.80 3.68
CA TRP A 93 15.88 -21.12 4.09
C TRP A 93 15.96 -21.63 5.52
N GLY A 94 14.83 -21.66 6.26
CA GLY A 94 14.73 -22.03 7.67
C GLY A 94 15.06 -20.85 8.60
N TRP A 95 14.17 -20.59 9.54
CA TRP A 95 14.32 -19.50 10.54
C TRP A 95 15.56 -19.60 11.40
N THR A 96 16.14 -20.80 11.55
CA THR A 96 17.38 -21.08 12.30
C THR A 96 18.64 -21.03 11.42
N SER A 97 18.50 -20.76 10.12
CA SER A 97 19.63 -20.67 9.20
C SER A 97 20.58 -19.53 9.59
N PRO A 98 21.92 -19.78 9.58
CA PRO A 98 22.91 -18.74 9.84
C PRO A 98 22.78 -17.52 8.89
N ALA A 99 22.35 -17.73 7.64
CA ALA A 99 22.14 -16.66 6.70
C ALA A 99 20.97 -15.75 7.11
N ILE A 100 19.85 -16.33 7.58
CA ILE A 100 18.70 -15.57 8.07
C ILE A 100 19.06 -14.82 9.36
N ALA A 101 19.79 -15.45 10.27
CA ALA A 101 20.29 -14.79 11.46
C ALA A 101 21.21 -13.61 11.11
N ALA A 102 22.14 -13.79 10.15
CA ALA A 102 23.01 -12.72 9.68
C ALA A 102 22.22 -11.55 9.06
N PHE A 103 21.21 -11.83 8.24
CA PHE A 103 20.35 -10.77 7.67
C PHE A 103 19.56 -10.04 8.75
N ALA A 104 19.01 -10.75 9.74
CA ALA A 104 18.29 -10.14 10.85
C ALA A 104 19.21 -9.21 11.66
N VAL A 105 20.40 -9.67 12.03
CA VAL A 105 21.38 -8.88 12.79
C VAL A 105 21.85 -7.67 11.96
N ALA A 106 22.17 -7.87 10.69
CA ALA A 106 22.60 -6.80 9.80
C ALA A 106 21.48 -5.76 9.58
N SER A 107 20.22 -6.20 9.47
CA SER A 107 19.05 -5.32 9.40
C SER A 107 18.94 -4.45 10.66
N VAL A 108 18.95 -5.07 11.84
CA VAL A 108 18.87 -4.34 13.12
C VAL A 108 20.03 -3.37 13.27
N ALA A 109 21.25 -3.79 12.95
CA ALA A 109 22.43 -2.93 13.01
C ALA A 109 22.32 -1.73 12.05
N SER A 110 21.84 -1.97 10.82
CA SER A 110 21.66 -0.92 9.82
C SER A 110 20.56 0.08 10.21
N LEU A 111 19.41 -0.40 10.71
CA LEU A 111 18.33 0.48 11.21
C LEU A 111 18.76 1.24 12.46
N TYR A 112 19.55 0.63 13.35
CA TYR A 112 20.12 1.34 14.48
C TYR A 112 21.11 2.43 14.04
N ALA A 113 21.98 2.12 13.05
CA ALA A 113 22.88 3.10 12.46
C ALA A 113 22.09 4.26 11.80
N PHE A 114 21.01 3.96 11.08
CA PHE A 114 20.10 4.96 10.54
C PHE A 114 19.60 5.91 11.63
N VAL A 115 19.02 5.39 12.71
CA VAL A 115 18.51 6.22 13.82
C VAL A 115 19.63 7.09 14.45
N ARG A 116 20.84 6.56 14.52
CA ARG A 116 21.99 7.32 15.05
C ARG A 116 22.41 8.45 14.10
N ILE A 117 22.46 8.17 12.80
CA ILE A 117 22.80 9.17 11.77
C ILE A 117 21.72 10.25 11.73
N GLU A 118 20.45 9.86 11.72
CA GLU A 118 19.31 10.76 11.64
C GLU A 118 19.24 11.76 12.81
N ARG A 119 19.71 11.36 14.00
CA ARG A 119 19.75 12.25 15.18
C ARG A 119 20.72 13.40 15.04
N VAL A 120 21.75 13.29 14.20
CA VAL A 120 22.83 14.27 14.03
C VAL A 120 22.86 14.86 12.62
N ALA A 121 22.01 14.40 11.72
CA ALA A 121 21.93 14.88 10.35
C ALA A 121 21.44 16.33 10.32
N GLU A 122 22.11 17.20 9.55
CA GLU A 122 21.70 18.59 9.33
C GLU A 122 20.43 18.70 8.47
N ALA A 123 20.19 17.73 7.59
CA ALA A 123 18.99 17.60 6.76
C ALA A 123 18.47 16.17 6.87
N PRO A 124 17.73 15.84 7.94
CA PRO A 124 17.26 14.49 8.20
C PRO A 124 16.26 14.05 7.13
N LEU A 125 16.35 12.77 6.69
CA LEU A 125 15.39 12.15 5.79
C LEU A 125 14.04 11.95 6.44
N MET A 126 14.04 11.66 7.75
CA MET A 126 12.85 11.43 8.53
C MET A 126 13.00 12.11 9.89
N PRO A 127 12.37 13.26 10.10
CA PRO A 127 12.40 13.92 11.39
C PRO A 127 11.90 12.99 12.50
N LEU A 128 12.78 12.52 13.38
CA LEU A 128 12.45 11.49 14.39
C LEU A 128 11.37 11.94 15.37
N HIS A 129 11.13 13.25 15.51
CA HIS A 129 10.04 13.76 16.33
C HIS A 129 8.66 13.36 15.77
N TRP A 130 8.53 13.08 14.46
CA TRP A 130 7.27 12.61 13.85
C TRP A 130 6.84 11.24 14.39
N LEU A 131 7.77 10.40 14.82
CA LEU A 131 7.44 9.15 15.50
C LEU A 131 6.71 9.35 16.84
N ARG A 132 6.79 10.55 17.40
CA ARG A 132 6.10 10.97 18.64
C ARG A 132 4.89 11.87 18.37
N THR A 133 4.65 12.24 17.11
CA THR A 133 3.53 13.07 16.71
C THR A 133 2.36 12.18 16.26
N PRO A 134 1.30 12.03 17.07
CA PRO A 134 0.22 11.08 16.78
C PRO A 134 -0.44 11.31 15.42
N ASN A 135 -0.62 12.58 15.01
CA ASN A 135 -1.26 12.93 13.74
C ASN A 135 -0.39 12.62 12.50
N VAL A 136 0.89 12.26 12.68
CA VAL A 136 1.77 11.79 11.60
C VAL A 136 1.91 10.27 11.66
N ILE A 137 2.31 9.72 12.82
CA ILE A 137 2.63 8.29 12.91
C ILE A 137 1.38 7.39 12.84
N LEU A 138 0.25 7.80 13.42
CA LEU A 138 -0.95 6.97 13.41
C LEU A 138 -1.52 6.77 12.00
N PRO A 139 -1.73 7.80 11.15
CA PRO A 139 -2.20 7.59 9.78
C PRO A 139 -1.23 6.71 8.96
N ILE A 140 0.08 6.88 9.16
CA ILE A 140 1.10 6.06 8.48
C ILE A 140 1.02 4.59 8.93
N ALA A 141 0.92 4.34 10.23
CA ALA A 141 0.78 2.99 10.76
C ALA A 141 -0.52 2.32 10.28
N ILE A 142 -1.64 3.06 10.29
CA ILE A 142 -2.91 2.59 9.79
C ILE A 142 -2.79 2.22 8.31
N GLN A 143 -2.18 3.09 7.50
CA GLN A 143 -1.96 2.83 6.07
C GLN A 143 -1.13 1.55 5.85
N ALA A 144 -0.07 1.34 6.63
CA ALA A 144 0.77 0.15 6.55
C ALA A 144 -0.01 -1.12 6.91
N LEU A 145 -0.82 -1.10 7.98
CA LEU A 145 -1.65 -2.22 8.39
C LEU A 145 -2.76 -2.53 7.37
N LEU A 146 -3.40 -1.51 6.80
CA LEU A 146 -4.39 -1.70 5.75
C LEU A 146 -3.75 -2.26 4.48
N ASN A 147 -2.54 -1.80 4.13
CA ASN A 147 -1.81 -2.31 2.97
C ASN A 147 -1.29 -3.73 3.19
N PHE A 148 -0.99 -4.13 4.42
CA PHE A 148 -0.74 -5.52 4.80
C PHE A 148 -1.91 -6.43 4.37
N ALA A 149 -3.13 -6.09 4.77
CA ALA A 149 -4.31 -6.86 4.40
C ALA A 149 -4.61 -6.79 2.91
N TYR A 150 -4.55 -5.59 2.33
CA TYR A 150 -4.89 -5.32 0.94
C TYR A 150 -3.94 -6.05 -0.03
N MET A 151 -2.62 -5.87 0.12
CA MET A 151 -1.62 -6.49 -0.76
C MET A 151 -1.40 -7.96 -0.44
N GLY A 152 -1.49 -8.37 0.82
CA GLY A 152 -1.50 -9.79 1.18
C GLY A 152 -2.64 -10.54 0.50
N GLY A 153 -3.85 -9.99 0.56
CA GLY A 153 -5.00 -10.53 -0.15
C GLY A 153 -4.87 -10.48 -1.68
N PHE A 154 -4.16 -9.48 -2.22
CA PHE A 154 -3.91 -9.38 -3.67
C PHE A 154 -3.09 -10.55 -4.21
N ILE A 155 -2.16 -11.07 -3.45
CA ILE A 155 -1.32 -12.21 -3.84
C ILE A 155 -1.98 -13.55 -3.50
N ILE A 156 -2.58 -13.64 -2.33
CA ILE A 156 -3.13 -14.90 -1.81
C ILE A 156 -4.42 -15.33 -2.54
N VAL A 157 -5.30 -14.39 -2.89
CA VAL A 157 -6.60 -14.73 -3.48
C VAL A 157 -6.48 -15.38 -4.85
N PRO A 158 -5.70 -14.88 -5.82
CA PRO A 158 -5.50 -15.57 -7.08
C PRO A 158 -4.97 -17.00 -6.91
N GLN A 159 -4.01 -17.20 -5.99
CA GLN A 159 -3.47 -18.54 -5.69
C GLN A 159 -4.54 -19.46 -5.10
N MET A 160 -5.39 -18.97 -4.21
CA MET A 160 -6.52 -19.72 -3.65
C MET A 160 -7.49 -20.15 -4.76
N LEU A 161 -7.80 -19.26 -5.70
CA LEU A 161 -8.71 -19.55 -6.82
C LEU A 161 -8.11 -20.58 -7.78
N GLU A 162 -6.81 -20.48 -8.07
CA GLU A 162 -6.10 -21.39 -8.96
C GLU A 162 -5.88 -22.76 -8.33
N THR A 163 -5.16 -22.81 -7.21
CA THR A 163 -4.72 -24.08 -6.60
C THR A 163 -5.78 -24.70 -5.70
N GLY A 164 -6.65 -23.87 -5.09
CA GLY A 164 -7.69 -24.33 -4.17
C GLY A 164 -9.01 -24.68 -4.86
N LEU A 165 -9.43 -23.90 -5.85
CA LEU A 165 -10.71 -24.09 -6.55
C LEU A 165 -10.55 -24.58 -7.99
N GLY A 166 -9.32 -24.62 -8.54
CA GLY A 166 -9.06 -25.10 -9.91
C GLY A 166 -9.55 -24.15 -11.00
N PHE A 167 -9.69 -22.85 -10.70
CA PHE A 167 -10.14 -21.88 -11.69
C PHE A 167 -9.06 -21.62 -12.76
N THR A 168 -9.50 -21.38 -13.99
CA THR A 168 -8.59 -21.00 -15.08
C THR A 168 -8.09 -19.59 -14.90
N SER A 169 -6.90 -19.28 -15.44
CA SER A 169 -6.29 -17.95 -15.37
C SER A 169 -7.21 -16.86 -15.92
N SER A 170 -7.95 -17.14 -17.00
CA SER A 170 -8.93 -16.21 -17.56
C SER A 170 -10.09 -15.94 -16.60
N HIS A 171 -10.62 -16.96 -15.93
CA HIS A 171 -11.69 -16.81 -14.93
C HIS A 171 -11.21 -15.98 -13.73
N ILE A 172 -10.02 -16.29 -13.20
CA ILE A 172 -9.37 -15.53 -12.13
C ILE A 172 -9.20 -14.06 -12.53
N GLY A 173 -8.72 -13.82 -13.76
CA GLY A 173 -8.54 -12.48 -14.30
C GLY A 173 -9.82 -11.63 -14.22
N TRP A 174 -10.96 -12.20 -14.64
CA TRP A 174 -12.26 -11.53 -14.57
C TRP A 174 -12.70 -11.20 -13.15
N LEU A 175 -12.47 -12.09 -12.19
CA LEU A 175 -12.84 -11.88 -10.79
C LEU A 175 -11.93 -10.80 -10.14
N VAL A 176 -10.62 -10.89 -10.38
CA VAL A 176 -9.63 -10.00 -9.76
C VAL A 176 -9.76 -8.55 -10.21
N ILE A 177 -10.32 -8.29 -11.40
CA ILE A 177 -10.63 -6.92 -11.89
C ILE A 177 -11.54 -6.14 -10.92
N ALA A 178 -12.42 -6.81 -10.18
CA ALA A 178 -13.35 -6.15 -9.25
C ALA A 178 -12.63 -5.24 -8.25
N ARG A 179 -11.44 -5.62 -7.78
CA ARG A 179 -10.64 -4.85 -6.81
C ARG A 179 -10.09 -3.53 -7.37
N PRO A 180 -9.26 -3.51 -8.42
CA PRO A 180 -8.75 -2.26 -8.98
C PRO A 180 -9.85 -1.39 -9.58
N LEU A 181 -10.91 -1.99 -10.12
CA LEU A 181 -12.05 -1.25 -10.66
C LEU A 181 -12.76 -0.45 -9.57
N THR A 182 -13.12 -1.09 -8.45
CA THR A 182 -13.78 -0.40 -7.33
C THR A 182 -12.86 0.61 -6.66
N PHE A 183 -11.56 0.31 -6.52
CA PHE A 183 -10.56 1.27 -6.05
C PHE A 183 -10.52 2.53 -6.95
N SER A 184 -10.46 2.35 -8.28
CA SER A 184 -10.36 3.44 -9.24
C SER A 184 -11.59 4.36 -9.23
N ILE A 185 -12.77 3.79 -8.97
CA ILE A 185 -14.01 4.56 -8.85
C ILE A 185 -14.08 5.25 -7.48
N THR A 186 -13.71 4.52 -6.43
CA THR A 186 -13.93 4.99 -5.05
C THR A 186 -12.90 6.01 -4.61
N ALA A 187 -11.63 5.90 -5.01
CA ALA A 187 -10.57 6.78 -4.55
C ALA A 187 -10.78 8.27 -4.92
N PRO A 188 -11.19 8.62 -6.15
CA PRO A 188 -11.55 10.02 -6.48
C PRO A 188 -12.78 10.52 -5.71
N LEU A 189 -13.80 9.66 -5.54
CA LEU A 189 -15.02 9.99 -4.82
C LEU A 189 -14.78 10.14 -3.31
N ALA A 190 -13.86 9.36 -2.77
CA ALA A 190 -13.52 9.36 -1.36
C ALA A 190 -12.98 10.72 -0.88
N SER A 191 -12.25 11.44 -1.72
CA SER A 191 -11.78 12.78 -1.37
C SER A 191 -12.95 13.74 -1.11
N MET A 192 -14.01 13.65 -1.92
CA MET A 192 -15.24 14.46 -1.75
C MET A 192 -16.01 14.02 -0.49
N VAL A 193 -16.10 12.72 -0.25
CA VAL A 193 -16.78 12.15 0.93
C VAL A 193 -16.00 12.52 2.20
N THR A 194 -14.67 12.39 2.19
CA THR A 194 -13.79 12.73 3.33
C THR A 194 -13.93 14.20 3.73
N MET A 195 -14.11 15.11 2.77
CA MET A 195 -14.38 16.53 3.09
C MET A 195 -15.66 16.73 3.88
N ARG A 196 -16.67 15.86 3.74
CA ARG A 196 -17.95 15.94 4.45
C ARG A 196 -17.97 15.22 5.78
N ILE A 197 -17.42 14.02 5.85
CA ILE A 197 -17.49 13.14 7.03
C ILE A 197 -16.25 13.20 7.91
N GLY A 198 -15.14 13.77 7.42
CA GLY A 198 -13.84 13.88 8.09
C GLY A 198 -12.96 12.67 7.89
N GLU A 199 -11.65 12.87 8.03
CA GLU A 199 -10.60 11.88 7.77
C GLU A 199 -10.68 10.67 8.71
N ARG A 200 -10.99 10.90 10.00
CA ARG A 200 -11.16 9.85 11.01
C ARG A 200 -12.23 8.84 10.60
N ARG A 201 -13.44 9.34 10.24
CA ARG A 201 -14.56 8.47 9.85
C ARG A 201 -14.25 7.73 8.55
N SER A 202 -13.63 8.41 7.59
CA SER A 202 -13.20 7.80 6.33
C SER A 202 -12.19 6.67 6.57
N GLY A 203 -11.21 6.87 7.45
CA GLY A 203 -10.24 5.84 7.84
C GLY A 203 -10.91 4.61 8.47
N VAL A 204 -11.88 4.83 9.38
CA VAL A 204 -12.64 3.73 10.02
C VAL A 204 -13.51 2.99 9.01
N ILE A 205 -14.27 3.70 8.17
CA ILE A 205 -15.13 3.10 7.14
C ILE A 205 -14.30 2.28 6.16
N GLY A 206 -13.16 2.82 5.71
CA GLY A 206 -12.27 2.10 4.83
C GLY A 206 -11.68 0.85 5.46
N ALA A 207 -11.26 0.91 6.72
CA ALA A 207 -10.78 -0.25 7.46
C ALA A 207 -11.87 -1.33 7.63
N ILE A 208 -13.11 -0.94 7.94
CA ILE A 208 -14.27 -1.86 8.00
C ILE A 208 -14.49 -2.53 6.63
N GLY A 209 -14.38 -1.78 5.53
CA GLY A 209 -14.47 -2.35 4.18
C GLY A 209 -13.43 -3.45 3.92
N ILE A 210 -12.19 -3.25 4.37
CA ILE A 210 -11.13 -4.27 4.26
C ILE A 210 -11.41 -5.46 5.19
N ILE A 211 -11.89 -5.25 6.42
CA ILE A 211 -12.27 -6.33 7.33
C ILE A 211 -13.35 -7.19 6.69
N VAL A 212 -14.44 -6.58 6.20
CA VAL A 212 -15.54 -7.30 5.54
C VAL A 212 -15.01 -8.07 4.32
N SER A 213 -14.15 -7.46 3.51
CA SER A 213 -13.50 -8.13 2.39
C SER A 213 -12.74 -9.38 2.82
N MET A 214 -11.86 -9.26 3.83
CA MET A 214 -11.05 -10.38 4.30
C MET A 214 -11.91 -11.51 4.89
N LEU A 215 -12.98 -11.17 5.62
CA LEU A 215 -13.93 -12.16 6.17
C LEU A 215 -14.73 -12.85 5.07
N LEU A 216 -15.24 -12.11 4.07
CA LEU A 216 -15.94 -12.71 2.93
C LEU A 216 -15.03 -13.67 2.16
N LEU A 217 -13.80 -13.23 1.85
CA LEU A 217 -12.84 -14.06 1.12
C LEU A 217 -12.35 -15.25 1.94
N SER A 218 -12.26 -15.14 3.27
CA SER A 218 -11.88 -16.24 4.16
C SER A 218 -12.97 -17.32 4.27
N SER A 219 -14.23 -16.97 3.98
CA SER A 219 -15.38 -17.90 3.98
C SER A 219 -15.58 -18.64 2.65
N VAL A 220 -14.78 -18.32 1.63
CA VAL A 220 -14.86 -18.97 0.32
C VAL A 220 -14.57 -20.46 0.42
N SER A 221 -15.39 -21.27 -0.24
CA SER A 221 -15.31 -22.72 -0.31
C SER A 221 -15.59 -23.21 -1.74
N ALA A 222 -15.43 -24.51 -2.00
CA ALA A 222 -15.63 -25.09 -3.34
C ALA A 222 -17.03 -24.84 -3.94
N GLY A 223 -18.03 -24.55 -3.11
CA GLY A 223 -19.40 -24.22 -3.57
C GLY A 223 -19.73 -22.72 -3.58
N SER A 224 -18.75 -21.85 -3.32
CA SER A 224 -19.00 -20.42 -3.31
C SER A 224 -19.24 -19.88 -4.72
N SER A 225 -20.22 -18.97 -4.85
CA SER A 225 -20.49 -18.32 -6.13
C SER A 225 -19.42 -17.25 -6.44
N ASP A 226 -19.18 -17.01 -7.72
CA ASP A 226 -18.30 -15.95 -8.22
C ASP A 226 -18.68 -14.56 -7.67
N ILE A 227 -19.98 -14.34 -7.40
CA ILE A 227 -20.48 -13.08 -6.84
C ILE A 227 -19.89 -12.82 -5.45
N VAL A 228 -19.80 -13.85 -4.59
CA VAL A 228 -19.22 -13.69 -3.25
C VAL A 228 -17.75 -13.32 -3.33
N ILE A 229 -17.00 -13.96 -4.24
CA ILE A 229 -15.58 -13.67 -4.48
C ILE A 229 -15.41 -12.25 -5.02
N ALA A 230 -16.18 -11.90 -6.04
CA ALA A 230 -16.15 -10.56 -6.64
C ALA A 230 -16.54 -9.46 -5.63
N LEU A 231 -17.56 -9.70 -4.80
CA LEU A 231 -17.94 -8.77 -3.72
C LEU A 231 -16.84 -8.63 -2.68
N GLY A 232 -16.21 -9.73 -2.25
CA GLY A 232 -15.07 -9.69 -1.34
C GLY A 232 -13.92 -8.86 -1.91
N LEU A 233 -13.56 -9.06 -3.17
CA LEU A 233 -12.52 -8.29 -3.86
C LEU A 233 -12.93 -6.82 -4.02
N ALA A 234 -14.16 -6.55 -4.43
CA ALA A 234 -14.72 -5.20 -4.57
C ALA A 234 -14.66 -4.42 -3.25
N MET A 235 -15.06 -5.05 -2.14
CA MET A 235 -15.03 -4.43 -0.81
C MET A 235 -13.61 -4.04 -0.39
N SER A 236 -12.57 -4.80 -0.78
CA SER A 236 -11.19 -4.41 -0.52
C SER A 236 -10.79 -3.15 -1.30
N GLY A 237 -11.21 -3.05 -2.56
CA GLY A 237 -10.97 -1.87 -3.40
C GLY A 237 -11.68 -0.64 -2.86
N VAL A 238 -12.95 -0.77 -2.47
CA VAL A 238 -13.73 0.30 -1.83
C VAL A 238 -13.08 0.74 -0.51
N GLY A 239 -12.74 -0.22 0.36
CA GLY A 239 -12.15 0.08 1.67
C GLY A 239 -10.83 0.83 1.56
N PHE A 240 -9.91 0.35 0.73
CA PHE A 240 -8.61 1.01 0.52
C PHE A 240 -8.75 2.34 -0.23
N GLY A 241 -9.70 2.41 -1.18
CA GLY A 241 -10.02 3.64 -1.92
C GLY A 241 -10.56 4.76 -1.03
N ILE A 242 -11.30 4.42 0.04
CA ILE A 242 -11.78 5.42 1.02
C ILE A 242 -10.67 5.80 2.01
N ALA A 243 -9.95 4.82 2.57
CA ALA A 243 -8.95 5.07 3.60
C ALA A 243 -7.70 5.77 3.07
N GLY A 244 -7.19 5.37 1.90
CA GLY A 244 -5.92 5.85 1.35
C GLY A 244 -5.82 7.37 1.25
N PRO A 245 -6.69 8.04 0.46
CA PRO A 245 -6.68 9.50 0.34
C PRO A 245 -6.89 10.23 1.67
N ALA A 246 -7.75 9.70 2.55
CA ALA A 246 -8.02 10.29 3.85
C ALA A 246 -6.77 10.29 4.76
N LEU A 247 -6.07 9.15 4.83
CA LEU A 247 -4.85 9.00 5.64
C LEU A 247 -3.69 9.83 5.07
N THR A 248 -3.54 9.87 3.74
CA THR A 248 -2.52 10.71 3.09
C THR A 248 -2.80 12.20 3.33
N GLY A 249 -4.06 12.60 3.27
CA GLY A 249 -4.47 13.97 3.60
C GLY A 249 -4.15 14.35 5.04
N LEU A 250 -4.39 13.44 6.01
CA LEU A 250 -4.03 13.68 7.42
C LEU A 250 -2.52 13.90 7.59
N VAL A 251 -1.69 13.06 6.97
CA VAL A 251 -0.22 13.21 7.03
C VAL A 251 0.21 14.54 6.44
N ALA A 252 -0.30 14.87 5.25
CA ALA A 252 0.04 16.12 4.57
C ALA A 252 -0.39 17.37 5.36
N ASN A 253 -1.54 17.30 6.05
CA ASN A 253 -2.03 18.41 6.88
C ASN A 253 -1.33 18.52 8.25
N ALA A 254 -0.59 17.50 8.66
CA ALA A 254 0.09 17.45 9.96
C ALA A 254 1.56 17.91 9.91
N VAL A 255 2.07 18.26 8.74
CA VAL A 255 3.45 18.68 8.51
C VAL A 255 3.48 19.97 7.70
N ASP A 256 4.61 20.69 7.75
CA ASP A 256 4.81 21.93 6.98
C ASP A 256 4.93 21.63 5.49
N ASP A 257 4.51 22.58 4.63
CA ASP A 257 4.51 22.45 3.17
C ASP A 257 5.88 22.03 2.60
N GLU A 258 6.98 22.48 3.22
CA GLU A 258 8.36 22.14 2.82
C GLU A 258 8.68 20.66 3.07
N THR A 259 8.04 20.02 4.02
CA THR A 259 8.31 18.65 4.49
C THR A 259 7.25 17.63 4.05
N VAL A 260 6.19 18.05 3.37
CA VAL A 260 5.12 17.15 2.87
C VAL A 260 5.69 16.02 1.99
N GLY A 261 6.69 16.34 1.15
CA GLY A 261 7.35 15.34 0.30
C GLY A 261 8.06 14.25 1.10
N VAL A 262 8.73 14.62 2.20
CA VAL A 262 9.41 13.70 3.11
C VAL A 262 8.39 12.82 3.86
N ALA A 263 7.31 13.42 4.36
CA ALA A 263 6.24 12.70 5.04
C ALA A 263 5.54 11.70 4.11
N GLY A 264 5.28 12.09 2.85
CA GLY A 264 4.74 11.21 1.82
C GLY A 264 5.67 10.04 1.48
N ALA A 265 6.97 10.29 1.37
CA ALA A 265 7.98 9.24 1.15
C ALA A 265 8.04 8.25 2.32
N MET A 266 8.01 8.74 3.56
CA MET A 266 7.94 7.91 4.77
C MET A 266 6.67 7.06 4.78
N GLN A 267 5.52 7.66 4.48
CA GLN A 267 4.23 6.96 4.41
C GLN A 267 4.29 5.85 3.34
N GLN A 268 4.81 6.16 2.15
CA GLN A 268 4.94 5.18 1.07
C GLN A 268 5.88 4.04 1.44
N LEU A 269 7.03 4.32 2.05
CA LEU A 269 7.97 3.31 2.50
C LEU A 269 7.32 2.34 3.50
N LEU A 270 6.71 2.86 4.55
CA LEU A 270 6.06 2.03 5.58
C LEU A 270 4.85 1.28 5.03
N SER A 271 4.09 1.88 4.10
CA SER A 271 3.01 1.21 3.39
C SER A 271 3.51 0.02 2.57
N GLN A 272 4.63 0.17 1.86
CA GLN A 272 5.25 -0.93 1.09
C GLN A 272 5.81 -2.03 2.01
N MET A 273 6.39 -1.65 3.15
CA MET A 273 6.78 -2.64 4.16
C MET A 273 5.56 -3.43 4.65
N GLY A 274 4.44 -2.75 4.92
CA GLY A 274 3.16 -3.40 5.24
C GLY A 274 2.74 -4.40 4.16
N ALA A 275 2.81 -4.01 2.88
CA ALA A 275 2.46 -4.86 1.74
C ALA A 275 3.28 -6.16 1.68
N VAL A 276 4.62 -6.03 1.80
CA VAL A 276 5.53 -7.20 1.76
C VAL A 276 5.34 -8.08 2.99
N LEU A 277 5.20 -7.49 4.18
CA LEU A 277 4.89 -8.23 5.40
C LEU A 277 3.57 -9.00 5.26
N GLY A 278 2.53 -8.34 4.72
CA GLY A 278 1.22 -8.94 4.51
C GLY A 278 1.27 -10.16 3.60
N SER A 279 1.88 -10.02 2.43
CA SER A 279 2.01 -11.13 1.49
C SER A 279 2.84 -12.28 2.08
N THR A 280 3.97 -11.98 2.72
CA THR A 280 4.85 -13.00 3.30
C THR A 280 4.18 -13.73 4.46
N VAL A 281 3.59 -13.01 5.41
CA VAL A 281 2.92 -13.62 6.58
C VAL A 281 1.73 -14.46 6.14
N MET A 282 0.91 -13.98 5.21
CA MET A 282 -0.24 -14.75 4.72
C MET A 282 0.19 -16.01 3.97
N ILE A 283 1.24 -15.95 3.12
CA ILE A 283 1.81 -17.12 2.46
C ILE A 283 2.33 -18.11 3.51
N SER A 284 3.09 -17.64 4.51
CA SER A 284 3.61 -18.50 5.56
C SER A 284 2.49 -19.19 6.37
N ILE A 285 1.41 -18.48 6.70
CA ILE A 285 0.25 -19.09 7.38
C ILE A 285 -0.37 -20.17 6.51
N HIS A 286 -0.55 -19.92 5.20
CA HIS A 286 -1.05 -20.91 4.27
C HIS A 286 -0.15 -22.16 4.26
N GLU A 287 1.16 -21.99 4.06
CA GLU A 287 2.12 -23.10 4.00
C GLU A 287 2.17 -23.91 5.30
N MET A 288 2.12 -23.25 6.45
CA MET A 288 2.10 -23.92 7.77
C MET A 288 0.83 -24.73 8.02
N THR A 289 -0.29 -24.33 7.43
CA THR A 289 -1.60 -24.95 7.67
C THR A 289 -2.06 -25.88 6.56
N ALA A 290 -1.43 -25.83 5.37
CA ALA A 290 -1.80 -26.64 4.20
C ALA A 290 -1.72 -28.17 4.45
N GLY A 291 -0.81 -28.60 5.32
CA GLY A 291 -0.68 -30.03 5.70
C GLY A 291 -1.73 -30.53 6.69
N SER A 292 -2.43 -29.65 7.39
CA SER A 292 -3.40 -29.99 8.46
C SER A 292 -4.85 -29.67 8.11
N THR A 293 -5.10 -28.93 7.03
CA THR A 293 -6.43 -28.49 6.59
C THR A 293 -6.59 -28.66 5.08
N THR A 294 -7.82 -28.42 4.57
CA THR A 294 -8.01 -28.34 3.12
C THR A 294 -7.29 -27.12 2.56
N VAL A 295 -6.82 -27.19 1.29
CA VAL A 295 -6.09 -26.11 0.62
C VAL A 295 -6.85 -24.78 0.69
N VAL A 296 -8.17 -24.79 0.41
CA VAL A 296 -8.98 -23.56 0.47
C VAL A 296 -9.05 -23.01 1.89
N ARG A 297 -9.18 -23.87 2.90
CA ARG A 297 -9.25 -23.46 4.32
C ARG A 297 -7.92 -22.86 4.81
N SER A 298 -6.77 -23.36 4.35
CA SER A 298 -5.48 -22.78 4.71
C SER A 298 -5.30 -21.36 4.16
N TYR A 299 -5.79 -21.09 2.96
CA TYR A 299 -5.89 -19.72 2.42
C TYR A 299 -6.87 -18.86 3.21
N GLY A 300 -8.01 -19.42 3.62
CA GLY A 300 -8.98 -18.74 4.49
C GLY A 300 -8.35 -18.28 5.82
N LEU A 301 -7.55 -19.15 6.46
CA LEU A 301 -6.82 -18.81 7.69
C LEU A 301 -5.80 -17.68 7.45
N ALA A 302 -5.11 -17.69 6.32
CA ALA A 302 -4.20 -16.60 5.95
C ALA A 302 -4.95 -15.25 5.79
N LEU A 303 -6.12 -15.26 5.16
CA LEU A 303 -6.97 -14.08 5.01
C LEU A 303 -7.53 -13.55 6.35
N LEU A 304 -7.77 -14.43 7.33
CA LEU A 304 -8.14 -14.01 8.69
C LEU A 304 -7.03 -13.20 9.37
N ALA A 305 -5.75 -13.47 9.10
CA ALA A 305 -4.66 -12.63 9.59
C ALA A 305 -4.77 -11.20 9.02
N GLY A 306 -5.18 -11.06 7.75
CA GLY A 306 -5.51 -9.76 7.16
C GLY A 306 -6.70 -9.08 7.84
N ALA A 307 -7.74 -9.82 8.20
CA ALA A 307 -8.87 -9.29 8.94
C ALA A 307 -8.45 -8.77 10.34
N VAL A 308 -7.57 -9.49 11.03
CA VAL A 308 -7.03 -9.08 12.34
C VAL A 308 -6.23 -7.78 12.21
N THR A 309 -5.30 -7.70 11.25
CA THR A 309 -4.49 -6.48 11.06
C THR A 309 -5.36 -5.28 10.65
N ALA A 310 -6.36 -5.48 9.79
CA ALA A 310 -7.31 -4.43 9.43
C ALA A 310 -8.19 -4.01 10.63
N SER A 311 -8.51 -4.93 11.56
CA SER A 311 -9.24 -4.61 12.80
C SER A 311 -8.39 -3.76 13.73
N VAL A 312 -7.10 -4.05 13.86
CA VAL A 312 -6.15 -3.19 14.59
C VAL A 312 -6.10 -1.81 13.94
N ALA A 313 -6.02 -1.73 12.60
CA ALA A 313 -6.06 -0.47 11.87
C ALA A 313 -7.35 0.32 12.13
N ALA A 314 -8.52 -0.34 12.19
CA ALA A 314 -9.79 0.29 12.51
C ALA A 314 -9.81 0.90 13.93
N VAL A 315 -9.28 0.16 14.92
CA VAL A 315 -9.15 0.65 16.31
C VAL A 315 -8.22 1.86 16.38
N LEU A 316 -7.09 1.82 15.67
CA LEU A 316 -6.18 2.97 15.60
C LEU A 316 -6.83 4.17 14.88
N ALA A 317 -7.57 3.92 13.79
CA ALA A 317 -8.30 4.95 13.06
C ALA A 317 -9.37 5.62 13.94
N ALA A 318 -10.01 4.86 14.82
CA ALA A 318 -10.96 5.41 15.78
C ALA A 318 -10.31 6.35 16.82
N LYS A 319 -8.99 6.25 17.04
CA LYS A 319 -8.22 7.13 17.94
C LYS A 319 -7.64 8.36 17.23
N LEU A 320 -7.76 8.47 15.91
CA LEU A 320 -7.34 9.67 15.19
C LEU A 320 -8.07 10.90 15.71
N GLN A 321 -7.33 11.97 15.91
CA GLN A 321 -7.92 13.26 16.24
C GLN A 321 -8.34 13.91 14.91
N SER A 322 -9.62 14.27 14.77
CA SER A 322 -10.05 15.11 13.66
C SER A 322 -9.39 16.47 13.80
N THR A 323 -8.69 16.92 12.76
CA THR A 323 -8.22 18.31 12.69
C THR A 323 -9.44 19.21 12.59
N ASP A 324 -9.79 19.87 13.69
CA ASP A 324 -10.89 20.83 13.73
C ASP A 324 -10.50 22.03 12.86
N ARG A 325 -11.09 22.13 11.67
CA ARG A 325 -10.90 23.25 10.72
C ARG A 325 -11.52 24.58 11.21
N SER A 326 -12.05 24.62 12.44
CA SER A 326 -12.71 25.80 13.01
C SER A 326 -11.74 26.85 13.58
N GLY A 327 -10.45 26.50 13.79
CA GLY A 327 -9.47 27.42 14.45
C GLY A 327 -8.85 28.48 13.55
N THR A 328 -8.75 28.27 12.23
CA THR A 328 -8.01 29.18 11.34
C THR A 328 -8.84 30.27 10.65
N ARG A 329 -10.15 30.32 10.91
CA ARG A 329 -11.01 31.41 10.38
C ARG A 329 -11.18 32.61 11.32
N SER A 330 -10.74 32.50 12.58
CA SER A 330 -10.94 33.59 13.59
C SER A 330 -9.79 34.59 13.62
N GLU A 331 -8.60 34.29 13.11
CA GLU A 331 -7.46 35.22 13.16
C GLU A 331 -7.27 36.07 11.89
N ALA A 332 -8.08 35.87 10.86
CA ALA A 332 -8.01 36.67 9.61
C ALA A 332 -9.02 37.85 9.59
N THR A 333 -9.75 38.08 10.70
CA THR A 333 -10.75 39.17 10.82
C THR A 333 -10.60 39.98 12.12
N ALA A 334 -9.39 40.03 12.68
CA ALA A 334 -9.08 40.96 13.79
C ALA A 334 -8.00 41.98 13.37
#